data_d91de3039635452827a67551435fe8b1
#
_entry.id   d91de3039635452827a67551435fe8b1
#
_cell.length_a   1.000
_cell.length_b   1.000
_cell.length_c   1.000
_cell.angle_alpha   90.00
_cell.angle_beta   90.00
_cell.angle_gamma   90.00
#
_symmetry.space_group_name_H-M   'P 1'
#
loop_
_entity.id
_entity.type
_entity.pdbx_description
1 polymer ?
#
loop_
_entity_poly.entity_id
_entity_poly.type
_entity_poly.pdbx_seq_one_letter_code
_entity_poly.pdbx_strand_id
1 'polypeptide(L)' 'MTIEQHIEELRAELNNASDPAERREIQSELETARAELAIITAEQDGSVDAEPPF' A
#
# COMPACT_ATOMS: atom_id res chain seq x y z
N MET A 1 14.22 -4.35 0.80
CA MET A 1 13.04 -3.68 1.39
C MET A 1 11.79 -4.16 0.72
N THR A 2 10.78 -4.46 1.49
CA THR A 2 9.52 -4.94 0.95
C THR A 2 8.52 -3.81 0.87
N ILE A 3 7.46 -4.03 0.07
CA ILE A 3 6.39 -3.04 -0.02
C ILE A 3 5.71 -2.87 1.34
N GLU A 4 5.65 -3.93 2.11
CA GLU A 4 5.05 -3.85 3.45
C GLU A 4 5.87 -2.95 4.35
N GLN A 5 7.19 -3.05 4.29
CA GLN A 5 8.05 -2.15 5.05
C GLN A 5 7.87 -0.72 4.60
N HIS A 6 7.73 -0.54 3.29
CA HIS A 6 7.51 0.80 2.75
C HIS A 6 6.23 1.40 3.30
N ILE A 7 5.18 0.60 3.37
CA ILE A 7 3.91 1.07 3.91
C ILE A 7 4.05 1.43 5.38
N GLU A 8 4.77 0.61 6.13
CA GLU A 8 4.97 0.89 7.54
C GLU A 8 5.72 2.19 7.74
N GLU A 9 6.72 2.42 6.92
CA GLU A 9 7.49 3.66 7.02
C GLU A 9 6.62 4.86 6.69
N LEU A 10 5.80 4.74 5.67
CA LEU A 10 4.91 5.84 5.31
C LEU A 10 3.92 6.13 6.43
N ARG A 11 3.42 5.10 7.07
CA ARG A 11 2.49 5.29 8.19
C ARG A 11 3.18 6.00 9.35
N ALA A 12 4.42 5.62 9.62
CA ALA A 12 5.19 6.27 10.68
C ALA A 12 5.44 7.73 10.34
N GLU A 13 5.77 8.01 9.09
CA GLU A 13 5.99 9.39 8.66
C GLU A 13 4.71 10.19 8.80
N LEU A 14 3.59 9.61 8.44
CA LEU A 14 2.31 10.30 8.55
C LEU A 14 2.02 10.65 10.01
N ASN A 15 2.32 9.73 10.91
CA ASN A 15 2.13 9.98 12.33
C ASN A 15 2.97 11.13 12.82
N ASN A 16 4.17 11.29 12.27
CA ASN A 16 5.09 12.32 12.70
C ASN A 16 4.93 13.63 11.94
N ALA A 17 4.22 13.62 10.84
CA ALA A 17 4.06 14.82 10.03
C ALA A 17 3.06 15.76 10.69
N SER A 18 3.46 16.99 10.87
CA SER A 18 2.57 18.03 11.41
C SER A 18 2.00 18.91 10.32
N ASP A 19 2.72 19.01 9.22
CA ASP A 19 2.35 19.91 8.14
C ASP A 19 1.23 19.28 7.31
N PRO A 20 0.09 19.99 7.14
CA PRO A 20 -1.01 19.41 6.36
C PRO A 20 -0.61 19.06 4.94
N ALA A 21 0.24 19.86 4.32
CA ALA A 21 0.67 19.57 2.95
C ALA A 21 1.49 18.30 2.92
N GLU A 22 2.39 18.16 3.88
CA GLU A 22 3.22 16.98 3.97
C GLU A 22 2.38 15.74 4.26
N ARG A 23 1.43 15.87 5.16
CA ARG A 23 0.55 14.75 5.48
C ARG A 23 -0.23 14.29 4.26
N ARG A 24 -0.67 15.24 3.44
CA ARG A 24 -1.41 14.91 2.24
C ARG A 24 -0.55 14.12 1.26
N GLU A 25 0.71 14.54 1.12
CA GLU A 25 1.61 13.83 0.21
C GLU A 25 1.87 12.41 0.71
N ILE A 26 2.14 12.29 2.00
CA ILE A 26 2.41 10.97 2.56
C ILE A 26 1.18 10.08 2.43
N GLN A 27 0.01 10.64 2.67
CA GLN A 27 -1.23 9.89 2.54
C GLN A 27 -1.41 9.38 1.11
N SER A 28 -1.11 10.23 0.14
CA SER A 28 -1.23 9.84 -1.25
C SER A 28 -0.29 8.69 -1.57
N GLU A 29 0.95 8.79 -1.10
CA GLU A 29 1.91 7.73 -1.32
C GLU A 29 1.50 6.44 -0.61
N LEU A 30 0.95 6.59 0.58
CA LEU A 30 0.50 5.42 1.33
C LEU A 30 -0.61 4.70 0.59
N GLU A 31 -1.55 5.44 0.06
CA GLU A 31 -2.63 4.83 -0.70
C GLU A 31 -2.12 4.13 -1.94
N THR A 32 -1.16 4.75 -2.62
CA THR A 32 -0.57 4.12 -3.80
C THR A 32 0.15 2.84 -3.42
N ALA A 33 0.91 2.87 -2.34
CA ALA A 33 1.64 1.69 -1.91
C ALA A 33 0.70 0.57 -1.51
N ARG A 34 -0.39 0.92 -0.84
CA ARG A 34 -1.37 -0.10 -0.44
C ARG A 34 -2.05 -0.71 -1.65
N ALA A 35 -2.30 0.10 -2.67
CA ALA A 35 -2.89 -0.42 -3.89
C ALA A 35 -1.93 -1.39 -4.57
N GLU A 36 -0.65 -1.05 -4.59
CA GLU A 36 0.34 -1.94 -5.17
C GLU A 36 0.43 -3.25 -4.40
N LEU A 37 0.39 -3.15 -3.09
CA LEU A 37 0.44 -4.36 -2.28
C LEU A 37 -0.76 -5.26 -2.57
N ALA A 38 -1.93 -4.67 -2.73
CA ALA A 38 -3.12 -5.44 -3.04
C ALA A 38 -2.97 -6.17 -4.37
N ILE A 39 -2.38 -5.49 -5.36
CA ILE A 39 -2.18 -6.11 -6.66
C ILE A 39 -1.18 -7.27 -6.54
N ILE A 40 -0.09 -7.04 -5.84
CA ILE A 40 0.93 -8.08 -5.67
C ILE A 40 0.34 -9.28 -4.95
N THR A 41 -0.43 -9.03 -3.91
CA THR A 41 -1.03 -10.10 -3.15
C THR A 41 -1.98 -10.92 -4.01
N ALA A 42 -2.78 -10.24 -4.83
CA ALA A 42 -3.71 -10.94 -5.71
C ALA A 42 -2.96 -11.80 -6.71
N GLU A 43 -1.86 -11.28 -7.24
CA GLU A 43 -1.07 -12.04 -8.20
C GLU A 43 -0.43 -13.27 -7.55
N GLN A 44 0.07 -13.09 -6.34
CA GLN A 44 0.73 -14.19 -5.64
C GLN A 44 -0.28 -15.28 -5.28
N ASP A 45 -1.47 -14.88 -4.93
CA ASP A 45 -2.50 -15.85 -4.62
C ASP A 45 -2.92 -16.63 -5.86
N GLY A 46 -2.76 -16.04 -7.00
CA GLY A 46 -3.21 -16.67 -8.23
C GLY A 46 -4.71 -16.78 -8.30
N SER A 47 -5.40 -16.14 -7.40
CA SER A 47 -6.84 -16.28 -7.32
C SER A 47 -7.56 -15.24 -8.14
N VAL A 48 -6.82 -14.28 -8.58
CA VAL A 48 -7.45 -13.14 -9.22
C VAL A 48 -8.17 -13.56 -10.47
N ASP A 49 -7.68 -14.58 -11.11
CA ASP A 49 -8.33 -14.99 -12.30
C ASP A 49 -9.10 -16.22 -12.08
N ALA A 50 -9.19 -16.52 -11.25
CA ALA A 50 -9.78 -17.54 -11.20
C ALA A 50 -10.76 -18.05 -11.07
N GLU A 51 -11.00 -18.25 -11.12
CA GLU A 51 -11.54 -18.82 -10.89
C GLU A 51 -12.20 -19.60 -11.11
N PRO A 52 -12.43 -20.32 -11.05
CA PRO A 52 -13.08 -21.12 -11.35
C PRO A 52 -13.98 -21.65 -11.14
N PRO A 53 -14.43 -21.73 -11.19
CA PRO A 53 -15.21 -22.16 -10.88
C PRO A 53 -15.77 -23.22 -10.93
N PHE A 54 -16.07 -23.65 -10.89
CA PHE A 54 -16.60 -24.54 -10.83
C PHE A 54 -17.22 -24.49 -10.46
#